data_01672c9c8d4cc21cd147a2fc3f37b12e
#
_entry.id   01672c9c8d4cc21cd147a2fc3f37b12e
#
_cell.length_a   1.000
_cell.length_b   1.000
_cell.length_c   1.000
_cell.angle_alpha   90.00
_cell.angle_beta   90.00
_cell.angle_gamma   90.00
#
_symmetry.space_group_name_H-M   'P 1'
#
loop_
_entity.id
_entity.type
_entity.pdbx_description
1 polymer ?
#
loop_
_entity_poly.entity_id
_entity_poly.type
_entity_poly.pdbx_seq_one_letter_code
_entity_poly.pdbx_strand_id
1 'polypeptide(L)'
;MPIFIDGHKMGGLSVLQLKKILNNPSDQHEVTHKDIFYNEKQNKLFCILEAPNKKSIVNHHKNIGIDCDFIIEVTSLRNESVNRVEKLSEMGELSARIAHDLRNPLGIIKNAVELIEISSEEITDEKLKKRISMIKNAADRMLRQINDVLDFVRTRPLQLEKKSLLIILELSFKSSVPKSIKITKPENDLSIICDSKQLEIVFSNILINAVQAMDNSGGIKVRIKEKENDVNIEIEDSGPGIPEDKIGQIFDPLFTTKSRGTGLGLVSCKNIIEQHKGTISVKNNPTIFEIILPKKVSSP
;
A
#
# COMPACT_ATOMS: atom_id res chain seq x y z
N MET A 1 17.40 12.79 4.73
CA MET A 1 18.17 13.95 5.23
C MET A 1 18.45 13.74 6.72
N PRO A 2 19.48 14.39 7.31
CA PRO A 2 19.72 14.37 8.74
C PRO A 2 18.54 14.93 9.54
N ILE A 3 18.33 14.41 10.74
CA ILE A 3 17.25 14.85 11.64
C ILE A 3 17.87 15.69 12.76
N PHE A 4 17.23 16.78 13.09
CA PHE A 4 17.67 17.69 14.15
C PHE A 4 16.53 17.90 15.15
N ILE A 5 16.90 18.13 16.41
CA ILE A 5 16.02 18.68 17.42
C ILE A 5 16.49 20.09 17.71
N ASP A 6 15.59 21.03 17.69
CA ASP A 6 15.82 22.37 18.19
C ASP A 6 14.92 22.70 19.40
N GLY A 7 15.31 23.73 20.14
CA GLY A 7 14.53 24.24 21.26
C GLY A 7 14.54 25.75 21.27
N HIS A 8 13.36 26.34 21.52
CA HIS A 8 13.19 27.79 21.64
C HIS A 8 11.94 28.16 22.46
N LYS A 9 11.72 29.44 22.69
CA LYS A 9 10.51 29.91 23.33
C LYS A 9 9.32 29.86 22.39
N MET A 10 8.14 29.59 22.91
CA MET A 10 6.89 29.59 22.13
C MET A 10 6.57 30.97 21.52
N GLY A 11 7.05 32.03 22.13
CA GLY A 11 6.90 33.40 21.58
C GLY A 11 5.46 33.88 21.39
N GLY A 12 4.48 33.29 22.10
CA GLY A 12 3.07 33.62 21.96
C GLY A 12 2.35 32.91 20.81
N LEU A 13 2.99 31.92 20.15
CA LEU A 13 2.37 31.12 19.10
C LEU A 13 1.19 30.30 19.67
N SER A 14 0.04 30.39 19.01
CA SER A 14 -1.12 29.56 19.34
C SER A 14 -0.97 28.14 18.76
N VAL A 15 -1.68 27.17 19.34
CA VAL A 15 -1.71 25.77 18.85
C VAL A 15 -2.13 25.68 17.37
N LEU A 16 -3.01 26.59 16.93
CA LEU A 16 -3.44 26.64 15.53
C LEU A 16 -2.31 27.08 14.59
N GLN A 17 -1.45 27.99 15.03
CA GLN A 17 -0.26 28.42 14.28
C GLN A 17 0.80 27.33 14.25
N LEU A 18 1.02 26.61 15.36
CA LEU A 18 1.92 25.44 15.40
C LEU A 18 1.48 24.34 14.44
N LYS A 19 0.16 24.04 14.36
CA LYS A 19 -0.37 23.10 13.37
C LYS A 19 -0.15 23.53 11.93
N LYS A 20 -0.24 24.85 11.64
CA LYS A 20 0.08 25.37 10.30
C LYS A 20 1.55 25.21 9.97
N ILE A 21 2.45 25.48 10.93
CA ILE A 21 3.89 25.31 10.75
C ILE A 21 4.23 23.84 10.47
N LEU A 22 3.65 22.91 11.22
CA LEU A 22 3.88 21.47 11.05
C LEU A 22 3.45 20.98 9.66
N ASN A 23 2.35 21.52 9.12
CA ASN A 23 1.80 21.09 7.83
C ASN A 23 2.36 21.87 6.63
N ASN A 24 3.29 22.82 6.84
CA ASN A 24 3.91 23.53 5.74
C ASN A 24 4.88 22.62 4.98
N PRO A 25 4.93 22.73 3.63
CA PRO A 25 5.95 22.06 2.84
C PRO A 25 7.34 22.59 3.22
N SER A 26 8.38 21.88 2.77
CA SER A 26 9.76 22.32 2.90
C SER A 26 9.96 23.76 2.40
N ASP A 27 10.71 24.56 3.15
CA ASP A 27 11.00 25.95 2.78
C ASP A 27 12.17 26.05 1.78
N GLN A 28 12.56 27.30 1.44
CA GLN A 28 13.68 27.59 0.54
C GLN A 28 15.05 27.11 1.08
N HIS A 29 15.17 26.71 2.34
CA HIS A 29 16.35 26.15 2.97
C HIS A 29 16.26 24.62 3.11
N GLU A 30 15.26 24.01 2.47
CA GLU A 30 14.97 22.56 2.53
C GLU A 30 14.73 22.06 3.97
N VAL A 31 14.15 22.91 4.83
CA VAL A 31 13.79 22.55 6.22
C VAL A 31 12.33 22.11 6.26
N THR A 32 12.09 20.93 6.81
CA THR A 32 10.74 20.36 6.99
C THR A 32 10.51 20.02 8.47
N HIS A 33 9.40 20.49 9.03
CA HIS A 33 8.99 20.11 10.37
C HIS A 33 8.37 18.71 10.34
N LYS A 34 8.89 17.80 11.18
CA LYS A 34 8.38 16.43 11.33
C LYS A 34 7.47 16.28 12.52
N ASP A 35 7.78 17.01 13.60
CA ASP A 35 6.96 17.04 14.81
C ASP A 35 7.24 18.31 15.63
N ILE A 36 6.28 18.71 16.46
CA ILE A 36 6.38 19.88 17.35
C ILE A 36 5.83 19.52 18.73
N PHE A 37 6.69 19.61 19.73
CA PHE A 37 6.35 19.47 21.16
C PHE A 37 6.34 20.82 21.83
N TYR A 38 5.31 21.14 22.62
CA TYR A 38 5.21 22.42 23.29
C TYR A 38 4.74 22.29 24.74
N ASN A 39 5.16 23.25 25.56
CA ASN A 39 4.70 23.40 26.93
C ASN A 39 4.38 24.88 27.15
N GLU A 40 3.07 25.22 27.15
CA GLU A 40 2.58 26.57 27.31
C GLU A 40 2.97 27.16 28.67
N LYS A 41 2.89 26.38 29.76
CA LYS A 41 3.20 26.82 31.11
C LYS A 41 4.65 27.23 31.28
N GLN A 42 5.57 26.56 30.60
CA GLN A 42 7.00 26.83 30.65
C GLN A 42 7.49 27.69 29.48
N ASN A 43 6.57 28.08 28.57
CA ASN A 43 6.89 28.82 27.33
C ASN A 43 8.02 28.17 26.53
N LYS A 44 7.97 26.84 26.38
CA LYS A 44 8.99 26.04 25.67
C LYS A 44 8.39 25.37 24.45
N LEU A 45 9.15 25.36 23.37
CA LEU A 45 8.86 24.69 22.11
C LEU A 45 10.08 23.88 21.69
N PHE A 46 9.83 22.65 21.20
CA PHE A 46 10.84 21.77 20.63
C PHE A 46 10.33 21.27 19.29
N CYS A 47 11.13 21.43 18.24
CA CYS A 47 10.79 20.93 16.91
C CYS A 47 11.73 19.78 16.52
N ILE A 48 11.15 18.76 15.89
CA ILE A 48 11.92 17.76 15.15
C ILE A 48 11.91 18.20 13.69
N LEU A 49 13.10 18.43 13.15
CA LEU A 49 13.32 18.97 11.81
C LEU A 49 14.12 18.00 10.95
N GLU A 50 13.79 17.94 9.68
CA GLU A 50 14.61 17.34 8.65
C GLU A 50 15.22 18.46 7.81
N ALA A 51 16.55 18.46 7.66
CA ALA A 51 17.28 19.50 6.94
C ALA A 51 18.59 18.97 6.36
N PRO A 52 19.16 19.58 5.31
CA PRO A 52 20.45 19.18 4.78
C PRO A 52 21.61 19.29 5.78
N ASN A 53 21.56 20.33 6.63
CA ASN A 53 22.58 20.59 7.66
C ASN A 53 22.06 21.62 8.69
N LYS A 54 22.81 21.76 9.80
CA LYS A 54 22.50 22.72 10.88
C LYS A 54 22.40 24.18 10.39
N LYS A 55 23.19 24.57 9.38
CA LYS A 55 23.18 25.94 8.85
C LYS A 55 21.87 26.29 8.15
N SER A 56 21.25 25.33 7.49
CA SER A 56 19.92 25.46 6.88
C SER A 56 18.87 25.80 7.92
N ILE A 57 18.89 25.15 9.09
CA ILE A 57 17.96 25.42 10.19
C ILE A 57 18.20 26.82 10.79
N VAL A 58 19.45 27.22 10.98
CA VAL A 58 19.78 28.57 11.46
C VAL A 58 19.26 29.64 10.49
N ASN A 59 19.38 29.44 9.18
CA ASN A 59 18.88 30.37 8.18
C ASN A 59 17.34 30.39 8.15
N HIS A 60 16.71 29.23 8.28
CA HIS A 60 15.27 29.10 8.40
C HIS A 60 14.74 29.94 9.59
N HIS A 61 15.33 29.79 10.77
CA HIS A 61 14.91 30.52 11.97
C HIS A 61 15.15 32.03 11.87
N LYS A 62 16.27 32.44 11.28
CA LYS A 62 16.51 33.87 11.02
C LYS A 62 15.45 34.51 10.15
N ASN A 63 14.97 33.79 9.13
CA ASN A 63 13.94 34.28 8.21
C ASN A 63 12.57 34.49 8.90
N ILE A 64 12.28 33.70 9.92
CA ILE A 64 11.03 33.77 10.67
C ILE A 64 11.17 34.51 12.00
N GLY A 65 12.37 35.08 12.29
CA GLY A 65 12.63 35.89 13.47
C GLY A 65 12.62 35.12 14.80
N ILE A 66 13.00 33.83 14.77
CA ILE A 66 13.04 32.97 15.95
C ILE A 66 14.48 32.73 16.38
N ASP A 67 14.76 32.95 17.67
CA ASP A 67 16.03 32.60 18.29
C ASP A 67 15.96 31.20 18.88
N CYS A 68 16.92 30.33 18.51
CA CYS A 68 17.02 28.99 19.06
C CYS A 68 17.95 28.92 20.27
N ASP A 69 17.48 28.27 21.33
CA ASP A 69 18.31 27.96 22.50
C ASP A 69 19.40 26.94 22.13
N PHE A 70 19.04 25.95 21.30
CA PHE A 70 19.98 24.94 20.78
C PHE A 70 19.45 24.30 19.48
N ILE A 71 20.37 23.71 18.69
CA ILE A 71 20.09 22.83 17.53
C ILE A 71 21.07 21.65 17.62
N ILE A 72 20.55 20.44 17.73
CA ILE A 72 21.33 19.20 17.90
C ILE A 72 20.93 18.22 16.81
N GLU A 73 21.91 17.67 16.09
CA GLU A 73 21.68 16.54 15.19
C GLU A 73 21.42 15.28 16.02
N VAL A 74 20.39 14.54 15.66
CA VAL A 74 19.96 13.35 16.37
C VAL A 74 19.78 12.19 15.42
N THR A 75 20.09 10.99 15.89
CA THR A 75 19.75 9.76 15.20
C THR A 75 18.47 9.21 15.83
N SER A 76 17.43 9.09 15.03
CA SER A 76 16.17 8.51 15.50
C SER A 76 16.32 6.99 15.62
N LEU A 77 16.30 6.48 16.84
CA LEU A 77 15.99 5.08 17.10
C LEU A 77 14.46 4.96 17.05
N ARG A 78 13.87 5.00 15.86
CA ARG A 78 12.46 4.63 15.71
C ARG A 78 12.34 3.15 16.07
N ASN A 79 11.86 2.91 17.26
CA ASN A 79 11.50 1.57 17.69
C ASN A 79 10.41 1.04 16.73
N GLU A 80 10.56 -0.19 16.26
CA GLU A 80 9.50 -0.90 15.50
C GLU A 80 8.14 -0.88 16.23
N SER A 81 8.15 -0.64 17.54
CA SER A 81 6.95 -0.48 18.37
C SER A 81 6.13 0.78 18.06
N VAL A 82 6.71 1.91 17.64
CA VAL A 82 5.96 3.13 17.26
C VAL A 82 5.24 2.90 15.93
N ASN A 83 5.92 2.29 14.96
CA ASN A 83 5.28 1.82 13.73
C ASN A 83 4.14 0.82 13.99
N ARG A 84 4.24 0.08 15.10
CA ARG A 84 3.22 -0.90 15.50
C ARG A 84 2.00 -0.25 16.14
N VAL A 85 2.17 0.84 16.89
CA VAL A 85 1.07 1.61 17.51
C VAL A 85 0.34 2.46 16.47
N GLU A 86 1.04 3.11 15.55
CA GLU A 86 0.44 3.79 14.41
C GLU A 86 -0.34 2.80 13.54
N LYS A 87 0.24 1.65 13.18
CA LYS A 87 -0.46 0.56 12.50
C LYS A 87 -1.66 0.01 13.28
N LEU A 88 -1.59 -0.07 14.62
CA LEU A 88 -2.71 -0.50 15.45
C LEU A 88 -3.82 0.56 15.54
N SER A 89 -3.49 1.86 15.47
CA SER A 89 -4.48 2.94 15.41
C SER A 89 -5.19 2.96 14.05
N GLU A 90 -4.45 2.79 12.97
CA GLU A 90 -5.01 2.57 11.62
C GLU A 90 -5.87 1.29 11.58
N MET A 91 -5.48 0.24 12.31
CA MET A 91 -6.28 -0.98 12.49
C MET A 91 -7.60 -0.75 13.25
N GLY A 92 -7.73 0.28 14.07
CA GLY A 92 -8.98 0.61 14.76
C GLY A 92 -10.08 1.05 13.79
N GLU A 93 -9.78 1.92 12.84
CA GLU A 93 -10.69 2.31 11.75
C GLU A 93 -10.95 1.14 10.79
N LEU A 94 -9.90 0.33 10.51
CA LEU A 94 -9.98 -0.89 9.73
C LEU A 94 -10.96 -1.91 10.31
N SER A 95 -10.92 -2.13 11.64
CA SER A 95 -11.72 -3.17 12.29
C SER A 95 -13.22 -2.96 12.09
N ALA A 96 -13.70 -1.72 12.11
CA ALA A 96 -15.12 -1.42 11.89
C ALA A 96 -15.55 -1.72 10.44
N ARG A 97 -14.71 -1.37 9.46
CA ARG A 97 -14.97 -1.62 8.02
C ARG A 97 -14.87 -3.09 7.69
N ILE A 98 -13.86 -3.79 8.22
CA ILE A 98 -13.69 -5.24 8.08
C ILE A 98 -14.90 -5.99 8.66
N ALA A 99 -15.37 -5.60 9.86
CA ALA A 99 -16.54 -6.23 10.46
C ALA A 99 -17.80 -6.05 9.58
N HIS A 100 -17.96 -4.89 8.94
CA HIS A 100 -19.03 -4.65 8.00
C HIS A 100 -18.89 -5.52 6.73
N ASP A 101 -17.68 -5.55 6.14
CA ASP A 101 -17.41 -6.25 4.88
C ASP A 101 -17.40 -7.79 5.04
N LEU A 102 -17.10 -8.30 6.24
CA LEU A 102 -17.25 -9.71 6.58
C LEU A 102 -18.72 -10.09 6.88
N ARG A 103 -19.51 -9.17 7.44
CA ARG A 103 -20.93 -9.42 7.75
C ARG A 103 -21.75 -9.69 6.49
N ASN A 104 -21.46 -9.00 5.37
CA ASN A 104 -22.17 -9.16 4.12
C ASN A 104 -22.04 -10.58 3.52
N PRO A 105 -20.84 -11.16 3.30
CA PRO A 105 -20.72 -12.52 2.79
C PRO A 105 -21.22 -13.56 3.78
N LEU A 106 -21.09 -13.32 5.09
CA LEU A 106 -21.66 -14.19 6.12
C LEU A 106 -23.19 -14.22 6.06
N GLY A 107 -23.82 -13.05 5.83
CA GLY A 107 -25.26 -12.95 5.61
C GLY A 107 -25.71 -13.75 4.39
N ILE A 108 -24.96 -13.69 3.27
CA ILE A 108 -25.26 -14.47 2.07
C ILE A 108 -25.15 -15.98 2.34
N ILE A 109 -24.11 -16.41 3.06
CA ILE A 109 -23.96 -17.82 3.45
C ILE A 109 -25.14 -18.26 4.29
N LYS A 110 -25.51 -17.50 5.33
CA LYS A 110 -26.61 -17.79 6.23
C LYS A 110 -27.92 -17.91 5.45
N ASN A 111 -28.24 -16.91 4.62
CA ASN A 111 -29.47 -16.93 3.80
C ASN A 111 -29.51 -18.11 2.82
N ALA A 112 -28.35 -18.48 2.23
CA ALA A 112 -28.27 -19.63 1.33
C ALA A 112 -28.54 -20.95 2.06
N VAL A 113 -27.99 -21.11 3.28
CA VAL A 113 -28.23 -22.28 4.15
C VAL A 113 -29.70 -22.34 4.58
N GLU A 114 -30.29 -21.24 5.06
CA GLU A 114 -31.70 -21.17 5.44
C GLU A 114 -32.62 -21.52 4.29
N LEU A 115 -32.30 -21.07 3.08
CA LEU A 115 -33.08 -21.43 1.87
C LEU A 115 -32.94 -22.93 1.51
N ILE A 116 -31.83 -23.55 1.77
CA ILE A 116 -31.66 -25.01 1.60
C ILE A 116 -32.51 -25.75 2.63
N GLU A 117 -32.52 -25.34 3.90
CA GLU A 117 -33.28 -25.94 4.98
C GLU A 117 -34.82 -25.85 4.71
N ILE A 118 -35.33 -24.69 4.26
CA ILE A 118 -36.76 -24.50 3.98
C ILE A 118 -37.20 -25.26 2.73
N SER A 119 -36.29 -25.45 1.75
CA SER A 119 -36.64 -26.00 0.43
C SER A 119 -36.37 -27.49 0.31
N SER A 120 -36.20 -28.22 1.41
CA SER A 120 -35.79 -29.65 1.41
C SER A 120 -36.81 -30.58 0.73
N GLU A 121 -38.07 -30.16 0.46
CA GLU A 121 -39.10 -30.98 -0.20
C GLU A 121 -39.27 -30.79 -1.72
N GLU A 122 -38.66 -29.72 -2.34
CA GLU A 122 -38.86 -29.39 -3.78
C GLU A 122 -37.57 -28.99 -4.55
N ILE A 123 -36.38 -29.43 -4.13
CA ILE A 123 -35.16 -28.95 -4.79
C ILE A 123 -34.91 -29.71 -6.09
N THR A 124 -35.06 -29.04 -7.21
CA THR A 124 -34.42 -29.45 -8.46
C THR A 124 -32.93 -29.27 -8.34
N ASP A 125 -32.11 -30.21 -8.82
CA ASP A 125 -30.63 -30.27 -8.75
C ASP A 125 -29.94 -28.93 -9.12
N GLU A 126 -30.50 -28.18 -10.06
CA GLU A 126 -30.01 -26.87 -10.51
C GLU A 126 -30.09 -25.74 -9.45
N LYS A 127 -31.17 -25.70 -8.68
CA LYS A 127 -31.33 -24.69 -7.60
C LYS A 127 -30.32 -24.93 -6.47
N LEU A 128 -30.12 -26.22 -6.14
CA LEU A 128 -29.10 -26.61 -5.13
C LEU A 128 -27.70 -26.24 -5.59
N LYS A 129 -27.33 -26.55 -6.82
CA LYS A 129 -26.01 -26.14 -7.41
C LYS A 129 -25.82 -24.63 -7.34
N LYS A 130 -26.83 -23.83 -7.69
CA LYS A 130 -26.73 -22.37 -7.62
C LYS A 130 -26.52 -21.85 -6.20
N ARG A 131 -27.20 -22.43 -5.20
CA ARG A 131 -27.05 -22.05 -3.78
C ARG A 131 -25.66 -22.42 -3.25
N ILE A 132 -25.19 -23.63 -3.54
CA ILE A 132 -23.83 -24.08 -3.19
C ILE A 132 -22.78 -23.14 -3.81
N SER A 133 -22.95 -22.77 -5.09
CA SER A 133 -22.06 -21.81 -5.75
C SER A 133 -22.07 -20.43 -5.07
N MET A 134 -23.23 -19.94 -4.61
CA MET A 134 -23.31 -18.68 -3.86
C MET A 134 -22.58 -18.76 -2.53
N ILE A 135 -22.70 -19.86 -1.80
CA ILE A 135 -21.98 -20.09 -0.53
C ILE A 135 -20.46 -20.10 -0.78
N LYS A 136 -20.00 -20.88 -1.76
CA LYS A 136 -18.59 -20.97 -2.13
C LYS A 136 -18.01 -19.61 -2.49
N ASN A 137 -18.68 -18.84 -3.34
CA ASN A 137 -18.25 -17.52 -3.75
C ASN A 137 -18.19 -16.52 -2.57
N ALA A 138 -19.11 -16.64 -1.62
CA ALA A 138 -19.11 -15.82 -0.42
C ALA A 138 -17.93 -16.19 0.52
N ALA A 139 -17.69 -17.48 0.73
CA ALA A 139 -16.58 -17.98 1.53
C ALA A 139 -15.21 -17.58 0.93
N ASP A 140 -15.03 -17.74 -0.37
CA ASP A 140 -13.81 -17.34 -1.08
C ASP A 140 -13.55 -15.84 -0.96
N ARG A 141 -14.62 -15.03 -0.93
CA ARG A 141 -14.51 -13.59 -0.69
C ARG A 141 -14.03 -13.27 0.72
N MET A 142 -14.60 -13.93 1.73
CA MET A 142 -14.17 -13.76 3.13
C MET A 142 -12.70 -14.10 3.30
N LEU A 143 -12.26 -15.21 2.72
CA LEU A 143 -10.86 -15.64 2.79
C LEU A 143 -9.92 -14.61 2.15
N ARG A 144 -10.28 -14.05 1.00
CA ARG A 144 -9.49 -12.97 0.37
C ARG A 144 -9.40 -11.74 1.27
N GLN A 145 -10.53 -11.27 1.83
CA GLN A 145 -10.55 -10.10 2.72
C GLN A 145 -9.71 -10.31 3.98
N ILE A 146 -9.77 -11.50 4.58
CA ILE A 146 -8.94 -11.85 5.73
C ILE A 146 -7.45 -11.84 5.35
N ASN A 147 -7.09 -12.42 4.21
CA ASN A 147 -5.71 -12.47 3.74
C ASN A 147 -5.17 -11.07 3.44
N ASP A 148 -5.94 -10.21 2.76
CA ASP A 148 -5.56 -8.81 2.50
C ASP A 148 -5.18 -8.07 3.80
N VAL A 149 -5.98 -8.27 4.87
CA VAL A 149 -5.71 -7.68 6.19
C VAL A 149 -4.46 -8.27 6.81
N LEU A 150 -4.32 -9.60 6.79
CA LEU A 150 -3.16 -10.28 7.35
C LEU A 150 -1.87 -9.89 6.62
N ASP A 151 -1.90 -9.75 5.30
CA ASP A 151 -0.76 -9.36 4.50
C ASP A 151 -0.37 -7.88 4.75
N PHE A 152 -1.35 -7.02 5.00
CA PHE A 152 -1.10 -5.63 5.40
C PHE A 152 -0.44 -5.52 6.79
N VAL A 153 -0.88 -6.33 7.76
CA VAL A 153 -0.39 -6.29 9.16
C VAL A 153 0.95 -7.01 9.33
N ARG A 154 1.20 -8.05 8.53
CA ARG A 154 2.40 -8.89 8.67
C ARG A 154 3.62 -8.23 8.02
N THR A 155 4.51 -7.70 8.84
CA THR A 155 5.91 -7.48 8.47
C THR A 155 6.68 -8.78 8.70
N ARG A 156 6.93 -9.56 7.66
CA ARG A 156 7.84 -10.71 7.74
C ARG A 156 9.19 -10.31 7.15
N PRO A 157 10.32 -10.75 7.75
CA PRO A 157 11.61 -10.65 7.08
C PRO A 157 11.54 -11.33 5.70
N LEU A 158 12.12 -10.70 4.67
CA LEU A 158 12.15 -11.26 3.33
C LEU A 158 12.94 -12.57 3.30
N GLN A 159 12.38 -13.58 2.66
CA GLN A 159 13.08 -14.84 2.35
C GLN A 159 13.68 -14.70 0.94
N LEU A 160 14.87 -14.12 0.86
CA LEU A 160 15.52 -13.80 -0.41
C LEU A 160 16.10 -15.05 -1.06
N GLU A 161 15.72 -15.31 -2.30
CA GLU A 161 16.27 -16.36 -3.18
C GLU A 161 16.50 -15.81 -4.59
N LYS A 162 17.40 -16.42 -5.36
CA LYS A 162 17.54 -16.10 -6.78
C LYS A 162 16.41 -16.79 -7.55
N LYS A 163 15.53 -16.01 -8.17
CA LYS A 163 14.35 -16.54 -8.88
C LYS A 163 14.11 -15.84 -10.21
N SER A 164 13.63 -16.59 -11.19
CA SER A 164 13.15 -16.08 -12.47
C SER A 164 11.85 -15.32 -12.29
N LEU A 165 11.78 -14.09 -12.81
CA LEU A 165 10.56 -13.26 -12.79
C LEU A 165 9.45 -13.88 -13.66
N LEU A 166 9.81 -14.52 -14.77
CA LEU A 166 8.84 -15.19 -15.64
C LEU A 166 8.12 -16.32 -14.89
N ILE A 167 8.85 -17.11 -14.09
CA ILE A 167 8.25 -18.19 -13.29
C ILE A 167 7.25 -17.62 -12.28
N ILE A 168 7.60 -16.53 -11.57
CA ILE A 168 6.70 -15.90 -10.60
C ILE A 168 5.45 -15.36 -11.31
N LEU A 169 5.63 -14.70 -12.44
CA LEU A 169 4.52 -14.17 -13.26
C LEU A 169 3.61 -15.29 -13.76
N GLU A 170 4.16 -16.41 -14.21
CA GLU A 170 3.37 -17.56 -14.69
C GLU A 170 2.50 -18.18 -13.59
N LEU A 171 3.02 -18.28 -12.37
CA LEU A 171 2.23 -18.70 -11.20
C LEU A 171 1.07 -17.74 -10.95
N SER A 172 1.36 -16.42 -10.99
CA SER A 172 0.35 -15.37 -10.81
C SER A 172 -0.69 -15.37 -11.94
N PHE A 173 -0.31 -15.59 -13.19
CA PHE A 173 -1.25 -15.72 -14.31
C PHE A 173 -2.21 -16.90 -14.10
N LYS A 174 -1.66 -18.06 -13.71
CA LYS A 174 -2.45 -19.27 -13.50
C LYS A 174 -3.48 -19.13 -12.38
N SER A 175 -3.12 -18.42 -11.31
CA SER A 175 -3.99 -18.25 -10.14
C SER A 175 -5.00 -17.11 -10.28
N SER A 176 -4.68 -16.05 -11.05
CA SER A 176 -5.39 -14.78 -10.98
C SER A 176 -6.08 -14.35 -12.28
N VAL A 177 -5.72 -14.93 -13.43
CA VAL A 177 -6.24 -14.50 -14.73
C VAL A 177 -7.11 -15.58 -15.35
N PRO A 178 -8.41 -15.30 -15.64
CA PRO A 178 -9.29 -16.25 -16.30
C PRO A 178 -8.90 -16.44 -17.77
N LYS A 179 -9.27 -17.60 -18.33
CA LYS A 179 -8.95 -17.98 -19.73
C LYS A 179 -9.54 -17.02 -20.77
N SER A 180 -10.53 -16.22 -20.42
CA SER A 180 -11.14 -15.22 -21.30
C SER A 180 -10.24 -14.00 -21.57
N ILE A 181 -9.22 -13.77 -20.76
CA ILE A 181 -8.28 -12.64 -20.90
C ILE A 181 -7.07 -13.07 -21.73
N LYS A 182 -6.74 -12.29 -22.76
CA LYS A 182 -5.54 -12.51 -23.56
C LYS A 182 -4.31 -11.99 -22.82
N ILE A 183 -3.32 -12.85 -22.57
CA ILE A 183 -2.04 -12.48 -21.95
C ILE A 183 -0.95 -12.40 -23.02
N THR A 184 -0.28 -11.24 -23.11
CA THR A 184 0.98 -11.10 -23.84
C THR A 184 2.11 -11.14 -22.81
N LYS A 185 2.84 -12.26 -22.81
CA LYS A 185 3.96 -12.52 -21.89
C LYS A 185 5.20 -11.69 -22.26
N PRO A 186 6.12 -11.43 -21.33
CA PRO A 186 7.39 -10.79 -21.63
C PRO A 186 8.25 -11.68 -22.56
N GLU A 187 8.99 -11.03 -23.45
CA GLU A 187 9.89 -11.73 -24.40
C GLU A 187 11.18 -12.21 -23.71
N ASN A 188 11.60 -11.48 -22.68
CA ASN A 188 12.83 -11.77 -21.93
C ASN A 188 12.50 -12.25 -20.51
N ASP A 189 13.31 -13.18 -20.01
CA ASP A 189 13.29 -13.59 -18.60
C ASP A 189 14.54 -13.08 -17.90
N LEU A 190 14.36 -12.55 -16.69
CA LEU A 190 15.43 -12.10 -15.82
C LEU A 190 15.29 -12.75 -14.44
N SER A 191 16.41 -13.20 -13.88
CA SER A 191 16.47 -13.68 -12.51
C SER A 191 17.00 -12.59 -11.59
N ILE A 192 16.29 -12.36 -10.48
CA ILE A 192 16.67 -11.40 -9.44
C ILE A 192 16.73 -12.08 -8.07
N ILE A 193 17.37 -11.43 -7.09
CA ILE A 193 17.32 -11.88 -5.69
C ILE A 193 16.10 -11.25 -5.04
N CYS A 194 15.09 -12.05 -4.69
CA CYS A 194 13.81 -11.57 -4.17
C CYS A 194 13.13 -12.62 -3.28
N ASP A 195 12.11 -12.20 -2.54
CA ASP A 195 11.13 -13.11 -1.96
C ASP A 195 10.05 -13.44 -3.00
N SER A 196 10.17 -14.62 -3.61
CA SER A 196 9.30 -15.03 -4.72
C SER A 196 7.82 -15.11 -4.33
N LYS A 197 7.51 -15.51 -3.09
CA LYS A 197 6.14 -15.59 -2.58
C LYS A 197 5.51 -14.21 -2.39
N GLN A 198 6.29 -13.26 -1.90
CA GLN A 198 5.82 -11.88 -1.75
C GLN A 198 5.61 -11.20 -3.11
N LEU A 199 6.51 -11.42 -4.08
CA LEU A 199 6.30 -10.88 -5.43
C LEU A 199 5.12 -11.54 -6.15
N GLU A 200 4.83 -12.82 -5.89
CA GLU A 200 3.62 -13.47 -6.41
C GLU A 200 2.35 -12.78 -5.89
N ILE A 201 2.32 -12.35 -4.62
CA ILE A 201 1.21 -11.56 -4.06
C ILE A 201 1.06 -10.23 -4.80
N VAL A 202 2.18 -9.52 -5.05
CA VAL A 202 2.17 -8.25 -5.78
C VAL A 202 1.59 -8.42 -7.18
N PHE A 203 2.12 -9.37 -7.95
CA PHE A 203 1.65 -9.59 -9.32
C PHE A 203 0.20 -10.05 -9.35
N SER A 204 -0.20 -10.96 -8.45
CA SER A 204 -1.58 -11.42 -8.35
C SER A 204 -2.56 -10.28 -8.05
N ASN A 205 -2.23 -9.38 -7.13
CA ASN A 205 -3.06 -8.22 -6.80
C ASN A 205 -3.23 -7.27 -8.00
N ILE A 206 -2.16 -6.96 -8.72
CA ILE A 206 -2.21 -6.10 -9.90
C ILE A 206 -3.02 -6.78 -11.01
N LEU A 207 -2.80 -8.08 -11.27
CA LEU A 207 -3.51 -8.84 -12.29
C LEU A 207 -5.01 -8.95 -11.99
N ILE A 208 -5.39 -9.22 -10.73
CA ILE A 208 -6.79 -9.24 -10.31
C ILE A 208 -7.44 -7.87 -10.51
N ASN A 209 -6.73 -6.79 -10.21
CA ASN A 209 -7.24 -5.44 -10.45
C ASN A 209 -7.44 -5.15 -11.94
N ALA A 210 -6.52 -5.57 -12.79
CA ALA A 210 -6.62 -5.46 -14.25
C ALA A 210 -7.83 -6.25 -14.79
N VAL A 211 -7.97 -7.52 -14.40
CA VAL A 211 -9.09 -8.39 -14.80
C VAL A 211 -10.45 -7.77 -14.42
N GLN A 212 -10.54 -7.24 -13.19
CA GLN A 212 -11.77 -6.59 -12.71
C GLN A 212 -12.06 -5.27 -13.43
N ALA A 213 -11.04 -4.49 -13.79
CA ALA A 213 -11.23 -3.24 -14.54
C ALA A 213 -11.73 -3.48 -15.97
N MET A 214 -11.45 -4.65 -16.52
CA MET A 214 -11.87 -5.07 -17.87
C MET A 214 -13.15 -5.92 -17.90
N ASP A 215 -13.87 -6.07 -16.78
CA ASP A 215 -15.06 -6.93 -16.68
C ASP A 215 -14.84 -8.35 -17.23
N ASN A 216 -13.67 -8.95 -16.96
CA ASN A 216 -13.22 -10.25 -17.42
C ASN A 216 -13.11 -10.41 -18.96
N SER A 217 -13.00 -9.31 -19.71
CA SER A 217 -12.78 -9.32 -21.14
C SER A 217 -11.73 -8.29 -21.55
N GLY A 218 -10.75 -8.67 -22.38
CA GLY A 218 -9.68 -7.76 -22.79
C GLY A 218 -8.31 -8.41 -22.83
N GLY A 219 -7.25 -7.61 -22.66
CA GLY A 219 -5.87 -8.06 -22.72
C GLY A 219 -4.98 -7.47 -21.65
N ILE A 220 -4.05 -8.28 -21.16
CA ILE A 220 -2.96 -7.88 -20.27
C ILE A 220 -1.65 -8.07 -21.01
N LYS A 221 -0.79 -7.05 -21.00
CA LYS A 221 0.54 -7.13 -21.59
C LYS A 221 1.58 -6.89 -20.52
N VAL A 222 2.52 -7.84 -20.38
CA VAL A 222 3.61 -7.73 -19.40
C VAL A 222 4.93 -7.57 -20.15
N ARG A 223 5.75 -6.64 -19.71
CA ARG A 223 7.11 -6.40 -20.24
C ARG A 223 8.10 -6.42 -19.09
N ILE A 224 9.28 -6.98 -19.34
CA ILE A 224 10.43 -6.95 -18.44
C ILE A 224 11.56 -6.27 -19.19
N LYS A 225 12.09 -5.19 -18.61
CA LYS A 225 13.20 -4.41 -19.17
C LYS A 225 14.35 -4.41 -18.18
N GLU A 226 15.50 -4.87 -18.63
CA GLU A 226 16.72 -4.83 -17.84
C GLU A 226 17.30 -3.42 -17.84
N LYS A 227 17.69 -2.93 -16.67
CA LYS A 227 18.52 -1.75 -16.46
C LYS A 227 19.84 -2.16 -15.83
N GLU A 228 20.80 -1.25 -15.71
CA GLU A 228 22.13 -1.55 -15.19
C GLU A 228 22.10 -2.27 -13.84
N ASN A 229 21.43 -1.69 -12.84
CA ASN A 229 21.33 -2.22 -11.48
C ASN A 229 19.93 -2.73 -11.12
N ASP A 230 18.92 -2.42 -11.93
CA ASP A 230 17.52 -2.65 -11.65
C ASP A 230 16.86 -3.45 -12.77
N VAL A 231 15.67 -3.93 -12.49
CA VAL A 231 14.73 -4.46 -13.46
C VAL A 231 13.45 -3.64 -13.41
N ASN A 232 12.93 -3.28 -14.59
CA ASN A 232 11.64 -2.63 -14.73
C ASN A 232 10.61 -3.63 -15.26
N ILE A 233 9.52 -3.81 -14.53
CA ILE A 233 8.40 -4.69 -14.87
C ILE A 233 7.19 -3.80 -15.11
N GLU A 234 6.62 -3.86 -16.31
CA GLU A 234 5.42 -3.13 -16.70
C GLU A 234 4.26 -4.12 -16.89
N ILE A 235 3.14 -3.87 -16.23
CA ILE A 235 1.90 -4.62 -16.40
C ILE A 235 0.84 -3.64 -16.91
N GLU A 236 0.48 -3.80 -18.19
CA GLU A 236 -0.48 -2.97 -18.91
C GLU A 236 -1.81 -3.73 -19.05
N ASP A 237 -2.92 -3.07 -18.76
CA ASP A 237 -4.26 -3.58 -19.04
C ASP A 237 -4.99 -2.73 -20.09
N SER A 238 -5.92 -3.35 -20.80
CA SER A 238 -6.77 -2.68 -21.79
C SER A 238 -8.06 -2.12 -21.21
N GLY A 239 -8.11 -1.90 -19.91
CA GLY A 239 -9.26 -1.35 -19.21
C GLY A 239 -9.49 0.14 -19.46
N PRO A 240 -10.53 0.72 -18.85
CA PRO A 240 -10.93 2.11 -19.08
C PRO A 240 -10.00 3.14 -18.44
N GLY A 241 -8.98 2.72 -17.71
CA GLY A 241 -8.09 3.60 -16.99
C GLY A 241 -8.56 3.92 -15.57
N ILE A 242 -7.76 4.72 -14.87
CA ILE A 242 -8.03 5.21 -13.53
C ILE A 242 -8.42 6.68 -13.63
N PRO A 243 -9.52 7.15 -13.01
CA PRO A 243 -9.85 8.58 -12.99
C PRO A 243 -8.69 9.42 -12.43
N GLU A 244 -8.38 10.55 -13.09
CA GLU A 244 -7.20 11.38 -12.76
C GLU A 244 -7.21 11.88 -11.31
N ASP A 245 -8.38 12.22 -10.79
CA ASP A 245 -8.61 12.64 -9.41
C ASP A 245 -8.31 11.55 -8.37
N LYS A 246 -8.17 10.30 -8.80
CA LYS A 246 -7.96 9.12 -7.94
C LYS A 246 -6.56 8.53 -8.02
N ILE A 247 -5.80 8.85 -9.07
CA ILE A 247 -4.44 8.29 -9.29
C ILE A 247 -3.54 8.49 -8.07
N GLY A 248 -3.59 9.69 -7.45
CA GLY A 248 -2.78 9.99 -6.27
C GLY A 248 -3.13 9.20 -5.01
N GLN A 249 -4.33 8.61 -4.97
CA GLN A 249 -4.87 7.95 -3.78
C GLN A 249 -4.91 6.42 -3.88
N ILE A 250 -4.60 5.83 -5.04
CA ILE A 250 -4.76 4.36 -5.23
C ILE A 250 -3.86 3.52 -4.33
N PHE A 251 -2.79 4.11 -3.80
CA PHE A 251 -1.90 3.48 -2.83
C PHE A 251 -2.19 3.90 -1.37
N ASP A 252 -3.25 4.67 -1.12
CA ASP A 252 -3.65 5.02 0.24
C ASP A 252 -4.39 3.86 0.89
N PRO A 253 -4.18 3.62 2.20
CA PRO A 253 -4.90 2.57 2.93
C PRO A 253 -6.41 2.74 2.82
N LEU A 254 -7.12 1.64 2.61
CA LEU A 254 -8.59 1.59 2.50
C LEU A 254 -9.21 2.34 1.31
N PHE A 255 -8.39 2.94 0.45
CA PHE A 255 -8.91 3.58 -0.75
C PHE A 255 -9.38 2.52 -1.76
N THR A 256 -10.64 2.60 -2.15
CA THR A 256 -11.23 1.73 -3.17
C THR A 256 -12.39 2.41 -3.88
N THR A 257 -12.46 2.24 -5.18
CA THR A 257 -13.62 2.63 -6.01
C THR A 257 -14.60 1.47 -6.20
N LYS A 258 -14.24 0.27 -5.73
CA LYS A 258 -15.01 -0.94 -5.90
C LYS A 258 -15.90 -1.17 -4.69
N SER A 259 -17.21 -1.43 -4.90
CA SER A 259 -18.17 -1.71 -3.82
C SER A 259 -17.80 -2.92 -2.94
N ARG A 260 -16.87 -3.75 -3.38
CA ARG A 260 -16.46 -5.00 -2.72
C ARG A 260 -14.95 -5.10 -2.51
N GLY A 261 -14.20 -4.01 -2.69
CA GLY A 261 -12.75 -3.95 -2.49
C GLY A 261 -12.38 -3.62 -1.04
N THR A 262 -11.30 -4.20 -0.52
CA THR A 262 -10.75 -3.89 0.81
C THR A 262 -9.98 -2.57 0.82
N GLY A 263 -9.47 -2.15 -0.34
CA GLY A 263 -8.55 -1.00 -0.46
C GLY A 263 -7.16 -1.27 0.12
N LEU A 264 -6.81 -2.53 0.40
CA LEU A 264 -5.52 -2.91 0.99
C LEU A 264 -4.57 -3.56 -0.01
N GLY A 265 -5.06 -4.11 -1.11
CA GLY A 265 -4.24 -4.86 -2.06
C GLY A 265 -3.09 -4.03 -2.66
N LEU A 266 -3.34 -2.80 -3.12
CA LEU A 266 -2.29 -1.94 -3.69
C LEU A 266 -1.35 -1.38 -2.62
N VAL A 267 -1.84 -1.12 -1.41
CA VAL A 267 -1.00 -0.74 -0.27
C VAL A 267 -0.04 -1.86 0.08
N SER A 268 -0.54 -3.11 0.13
CA SER A 268 0.28 -4.31 0.34
C SER A 268 1.34 -4.44 -0.75
N CYS A 269 0.99 -4.21 -2.03
CA CYS A 269 1.94 -4.17 -3.13
C CYS A 269 3.06 -3.16 -2.89
N LYS A 270 2.71 -1.92 -2.52
CA LYS A 270 3.67 -0.86 -2.23
C LYS A 270 4.61 -1.25 -1.10
N ASN A 271 4.08 -1.75 0.02
CA ASN A 271 4.87 -2.19 1.17
C ASN A 271 5.86 -3.30 0.80
N ILE A 272 5.40 -4.32 0.05
CA ILE A 272 6.25 -5.43 -0.39
C ILE A 272 7.38 -4.93 -1.31
N ILE A 273 7.06 -4.07 -2.27
CA ILE A 273 8.05 -3.53 -3.20
C ILE A 273 9.07 -2.64 -2.48
N GLU A 274 8.63 -1.80 -1.52
CA GLU A 274 9.52 -0.99 -0.69
C GLU A 274 10.44 -1.84 0.20
N GLN A 275 9.96 -2.96 0.75
CA GLN A 275 10.80 -3.92 1.48
C GLN A 275 11.89 -4.50 0.57
N HIS A 276 11.60 -4.75 -0.70
CA HIS A 276 12.57 -5.15 -1.72
C HIS A 276 13.47 -4.00 -2.21
N LYS A 277 13.39 -2.79 -1.58
CA LYS A 277 14.11 -1.57 -1.99
C LYS A 277 13.77 -1.12 -3.41
N GLY A 278 12.57 -1.46 -3.88
CA GLY A 278 12.03 -1.07 -5.16
C GLY A 278 11.03 0.07 -5.07
N THR A 279 10.45 0.41 -6.21
CA THR A 279 9.37 1.39 -6.33
C THR A 279 8.25 0.86 -7.19
N ILE A 280 7.01 1.26 -6.88
CA ILE A 280 5.83 0.98 -7.69
C ILE A 280 5.13 2.28 -8.02
N SER A 281 4.72 2.42 -9.28
CA SER A 281 3.97 3.56 -9.77
C SER A 281 2.93 3.14 -10.80
N VAL A 282 2.02 4.05 -11.15
CA VAL A 282 1.02 3.82 -12.20
C VAL A 282 1.06 4.96 -13.21
N LYS A 283 0.92 4.61 -14.49
CA LYS A 283 0.67 5.52 -15.60
C LYS A 283 -0.72 5.22 -16.15
N ASN A 284 -1.35 6.22 -16.74
CA ASN A 284 -2.70 6.08 -17.29
C ASN A 284 -2.69 6.28 -18.81
N ASN A 285 -3.75 5.78 -19.49
CA ASN A 285 -3.98 5.91 -20.92
C ASN A 285 -2.87 5.30 -21.83
N PRO A 286 -2.63 3.98 -21.81
CA PRO A 286 -3.31 2.91 -21.05
C PRO A 286 -2.87 2.82 -19.58
N THR A 287 -3.62 2.08 -18.76
CA THR A 287 -3.17 1.79 -17.39
C THR A 287 -1.96 0.89 -17.42
N ILE A 288 -0.85 1.37 -16.84
CA ILE A 288 0.40 0.62 -16.74
C ILE A 288 0.88 0.71 -15.29
N PHE A 289 0.91 -0.39 -14.59
CA PHE A 289 1.66 -0.50 -13.34
C PHE A 289 3.12 -0.74 -13.65
N GLU A 290 3.98 0.14 -13.17
CA GLU A 290 5.43 0.08 -13.33
C GLU A 290 6.08 -0.26 -12.00
N ILE A 291 6.84 -1.35 -11.96
CA ILE A 291 7.56 -1.84 -10.79
C ILE A 291 9.05 -1.82 -11.12
N ILE A 292 9.83 -1.15 -10.30
CA ILE A 292 11.29 -1.13 -10.40
C ILE A 292 11.87 -1.87 -9.20
N LEU A 293 12.66 -2.91 -9.43
CA LEU A 293 13.29 -3.70 -8.39
C LEU A 293 14.80 -3.76 -8.63
N PRO A 294 15.64 -3.67 -7.58
CA PRO A 294 17.06 -3.93 -7.70
C PRO A 294 17.30 -5.40 -8.05
N LYS A 295 18.29 -5.68 -8.92
CA LYS A 295 18.67 -7.06 -9.26
C LYS A 295 19.20 -7.83 -8.05
N LYS A 296 19.78 -7.11 -7.08
CA LYS A 296 20.29 -7.65 -5.82
C LYS A 296 19.74 -6.79 -4.67
N VAL A 297 18.96 -7.39 -3.81
CA VAL A 297 18.60 -6.77 -2.54
C VAL A 297 19.76 -6.98 -1.59
N SER A 298 20.45 -5.91 -1.16
CA SER A 298 21.46 -6.00 -0.11
C SER A 298 20.76 -6.41 1.18
N SER A 299 21.22 -7.48 1.80
CA SER A 299 20.80 -7.80 3.18
C SER A 299 21.15 -6.62 4.08
N PRO A 300 20.31 -6.26 5.07
CA PRO A 300 20.58 -5.21 6.01
C PRO A 300 21.81 -5.49 6.86
#